data_7ba18cdff83ea925545ece3c5b56f5ff
#
_entry.id   7ba18cdff83ea925545ece3c5b56f5ff
#
_cell.length_a   1.000
_cell.length_b   1.000
_cell.length_c   1.000
_cell.angle_alpha   90.00
_cell.angle_beta   90.00
_cell.angle_gamma   90.00
#
_symmetry.space_group_name_H-M   'P 1'
#
loop_
_entity.id
_entity.type
_entity.pdbx_description
1 polymer ?
#
loop_
_entity_poly.entity_id
_entity_poly.type
_entity_poly.pdbx_seq_one_letter_code
_entity_poly.pdbx_strand_id
1 'polypeptide(L)'
;MEVFTALLGATLAAWAVLLVRMRGMDAGPGTDLGALGWFVGVWVTMTVAMMLPSAAPMVLVYSKVAGGTSRRPRSSTAWFVGGYVVVWTAYGLVAYGLFRLVRSYQPSLLAWDRAGPIVAGAAIVAAGLYQLTPLKRVCLRHCRTPFHWVLHRWRDGPLGPARMGLEHGGYCVGCCWALMVVLFAVGVMSLAWMAVVAAVIFAEKVLPLGERLAAAFAVGLVALGVWVAVAPAGVPLLTQPGMGM
;
A
#
# COMPACT_ATOMS: atom_id res chain seq x y z
N MET A 1 23.01 -11.74 3.19
CA MET A 1 21.98 -12.78 3.22
C MET A 1 20.98 -12.59 4.33
N GLU A 2 21.41 -12.30 5.56
CA GLU A 2 20.53 -12.13 6.74
C GLU A 2 19.36 -11.15 6.56
N VAL A 3 19.61 -9.94 6.01
CA VAL A 3 18.56 -8.93 5.81
C VAL A 3 17.52 -9.40 4.80
N PHE A 4 17.94 -10.05 3.73
CA PHE A 4 17.01 -10.59 2.72
C PHE A 4 16.11 -11.68 3.30
N THR A 5 16.70 -12.63 4.06
CA THR A 5 15.92 -13.70 4.71
C THR A 5 14.98 -13.16 5.76
N ALA A 6 15.38 -12.12 6.52
CA ALA A 6 14.52 -11.45 7.49
C ALA A 6 13.33 -10.74 6.80
N LEU A 7 13.55 -10.03 5.69
CA LEU A 7 12.50 -9.38 4.92
C LEU A 7 11.52 -10.39 4.33
N LEU A 8 12.04 -11.47 3.76
CA LEU A 8 11.22 -12.55 3.20
C LEU A 8 10.40 -13.23 4.30
N GLY A 9 11.04 -13.58 5.42
CA GLY A 9 10.35 -14.18 6.57
C GLY A 9 9.25 -13.29 7.13
N ALA A 10 9.52 -11.98 7.31
CA ALA A 10 8.53 -11.01 7.76
C ALA A 10 7.35 -10.90 6.78
N THR A 11 7.62 -10.88 5.48
CA THR A 11 6.59 -10.83 4.43
C THR A 11 5.71 -12.08 4.46
N LEU A 12 6.31 -13.27 4.49
CA LEU A 12 5.57 -14.54 4.53
C LEU A 12 4.75 -14.68 5.82
N ALA A 13 5.32 -14.31 6.96
CA ALA A 13 4.62 -14.29 8.25
C ALA A 13 3.43 -13.32 8.21
N ALA A 14 3.61 -12.12 7.66
CA ALA A 14 2.53 -11.14 7.52
C ALA A 14 1.40 -11.67 6.62
N TRP A 15 1.71 -12.28 5.46
CA TRP A 15 0.70 -12.93 4.63
C TRP A 15 -0.01 -14.09 5.33
N ALA A 16 0.73 -14.93 6.08
CA ALA A 16 0.12 -16.01 6.86
C ALA A 16 -0.85 -15.47 7.92
N VAL A 17 -0.45 -14.41 8.65
CA VAL A 17 -1.34 -13.74 9.62
C VAL A 17 -2.59 -13.19 8.94
N LEU A 18 -2.48 -12.51 7.80
CA LEU A 18 -3.62 -11.99 7.05
C LEU A 18 -4.54 -13.12 6.57
N LEU A 19 -3.98 -14.19 6.01
CA LEU A 19 -4.74 -15.36 5.57
C LEU A 19 -5.55 -16.00 6.72
N VAL A 20 -4.97 -16.07 7.92
CA VAL A 20 -5.65 -16.64 9.10
C VAL A 20 -6.69 -15.68 9.67
N ARG A 21 -6.32 -14.38 9.81
CA ARG A 21 -7.16 -13.40 10.50
C ARG A 21 -8.29 -12.83 9.66
N MET A 22 -8.13 -12.78 8.34
CA MET A 22 -9.11 -12.15 7.44
C MET A 22 -9.99 -13.16 6.69
N ARG A 23 -9.83 -14.47 6.91
CA ARG A 23 -10.72 -15.47 6.32
C ARG A 23 -12.16 -15.22 6.77
N GLY A 24 -13.06 -15.10 5.79
CA GLY A 24 -14.49 -14.87 6.06
C GLY A 24 -14.86 -13.45 6.51
N MET A 25 -13.90 -12.51 6.54
CA MET A 25 -14.15 -11.12 6.92
C MET A 25 -14.45 -10.20 5.72
N ASP A 26 -14.32 -10.70 4.50
CA ASP A 26 -14.61 -9.93 3.30
C ASP A 26 -16.12 -9.80 3.10
N ALA A 27 -16.67 -8.71 3.62
CA ALA A 27 -18.07 -8.30 3.38
C ALA A 27 -18.18 -7.28 2.22
N GLY A 28 -17.12 -7.14 1.43
CA GLY A 28 -17.08 -6.23 0.27
C GLY A 28 -16.84 -4.77 0.62
N PRO A 29 -17.13 -3.87 -0.33
CA PRO A 29 -17.00 -2.43 -0.14
C PRO A 29 -17.86 -1.92 1.01
N GLY A 30 -17.32 -0.96 1.78
CA GLY A 30 -18.02 -0.41 2.94
C GLY A 30 -17.95 -1.27 4.21
N THR A 31 -17.22 -2.39 4.20
CA THR A 31 -16.94 -3.20 5.40
C THR A 31 -16.48 -2.34 6.56
N ASP A 32 -16.98 -2.61 7.76
CA ASP A 32 -16.55 -1.89 8.97
C ASP A 32 -15.06 -2.17 9.23
N LEU A 33 -14.31 -1.09 9.44
CA LEU A 33 -12.88 -1.19 9.74
C LEU A 33 -12.59 -1.65 11.18
N GLY A 34 -13.62 -1.83 12.00
CA GLY A 34 -13.50 -2.21 13.40
C GLY A 34 -12.93 -1.12 14.30
N ALA A 35 -12.54 -1.51 15.50
CA ALA A 35 -11.90 -0.60 16.46
C ALA A 35 -10.51 -0.17 15.96
N LEU A 36 -10.09 1.05 16.34
CA LEU A 36 -8.82 1.64 15.90
C LEU A 36 -7.61 0.72 16.14
N GLY A 37 -7.53 0.08 17.31
CA GLY A 37 -6.41 -0.82 17.63
C GLY A 37 -6.36 -2.04 16.71
N TRP A 38 -7.52 -2.62 16.40
CA TRP A 38 -7.65 -3.71 15.43
C TRP A 38 -7.21 -3.25 14.04
N PHE A 39 -7.75 -2.11 13.58
CA PHE A 39 -7.40 -1.55 12.28
C PHE A 39 -5.89 -1.30 12.15
N VAL A 40 -5.26 -0.68 13.15
CA VAL A 40 -3.80 -0.42 13.12
C VAL A 40 -3.02 -1.73 13.03
N GLY A 41 -3.40 -2.76 13.79
CA GLY A 41 -2.75 -4.07 13.74
C GLY A 41 -2.84 -4.71 12.35
N VAL A 42 -4.04 -4.72 11.75
CA VAL A 42 -4.26 -5.23 10.40
C VAL A 42 -3.52 -4.37 9.37
N TRP A 43 -3.60 -3.04 9.48
CA TRP A 43 -2.95 -2.11 8.55
C TRP A 43 -1.43 -2.26 8.52
N VAL A 44 -0.79 -2.35 9.69
CA VAL A 44 0.66 -2.56 9.78
C VAL A 44 1.04 -3.92 9.18
N THR A 45 0.28 -4.97 9.50
CA THR A 45 0.52 -6.30 8.93
C THR A 45 0.36 -6.28 7.40
N MET A 46 -0.67 -5.62 6.89
CA MET A 46 -0.91 -5.42 5.45
C MET A 46 0.22 -4.63 4.79
N THR A 47 0.70 -3.56 5.45
CA THR A 47 1.85 -2.78 4.99
C THR A 47 3.10 -3.65 4.87
N VAL A 48 3.39 -4.49 5.86
CA VAL A 48 4.52 -5.43 5.81
C VAL A 48 4.34 -6.45 4.68
N ALA A 49 3.15 -7.03 4.53
CA ALA A 49 2.88 -8.03 3.50
C ALA A 49 3.01 -7.49 2.07
N MET A 50 2.47 -6.31 1.80
CA MET A 50 2.34 -5.76 0.45
C MET A 50 3.48 -4.81 0.07
N MET A 51 3.93 -3.97 1.01
CA MET A 51 4.88 -2.90 0.71
C MET A 51 6.34 -3.29 0.95
N LEU A 52 6.61 -4.15 1.93
CA LEU A 52 7.99 -4.52 2.27
C LEU A 52 8.69 -5.26 1.11
N PRO A 53 8.06 -6.20 0.38
CA PRO A 53 8.68 -6.82 -0.79
C PRO A 53 9.10 -5.81 -1.86
N SER A 54 8.25 -4.82 -2.12
CA SER A 54 8.52 -3.77 -3.11
C SER A 54 9.57 -2.75 -2.65
N ALA A 55 9.79 -2.60 -1.34
CA ALA A 55 10.82 -1.78 -0.73
C ALA A 55 12.14 -2.54 -0.49
N ALA A 56 12.15 -3.87 -0.65
CA ALA A 56 13.31 -4.71 -0.38
C ALA A 56 14.59 -4.27 -1.10
N PRO A 57 14.59 -3.86 -2.40
CA PRO A 57 15.80 -3.37 -3.05
C PRO A 57 16.42 -2.16 -2.33
N MET A 58 15.57 -1.24 -1.84
CA MET A 58 16.02 -0.06 -1.08
C MET A 58 16.62 -0.46 0.26
N VAL A 59 15.95 -1.33 1.03
CA VAL A 59 16.43 -1.81 2.33
C VAL A 59 17.73 -2.59 2.19
N LEU A 60 17.88 -3.40 1.14
CA LEU A 60 19.10 -4.18 0.88
C LEU A 60 20.28 -3.27 0.51
N VAL A 61 20.07 -2.27 -0.34
CA VAL A 61 21.12 -1.29 -0.66
C VAL A 61 21.50 -0.51 0.58
N TYR A 62 20.52 -0.01 1.34
CA TYR A 62 20.78 0.67 2.60
C TYR A 62 21.60 -0.19 3.57
N SER A 63 21.22 -1.45 3.76
CA SER A 63 21.90 -2.37 4.69
C SER A 63 23.36 -2.64 4.27
N LYS A 64 23.62 -2.75 2.97
CA LYS A 64 25.00 -2.94 2.43
C LYS A 64 25.86 -1.70 2.69
N VAL A 65 25.34 -0.51 2.38
CA VAL A 65 26.08 0.75 2.58
C VAL A 65 26.31 0.98 4.09
N ALA A 66 25.31 0.76 4.92
CA ALA A 66 25.41 0.89 6.38
C ALA A 66 26.40 -0.11 6.99
N GLY A 67 26.42 -1.36 6.50
CA GLY A 67 27.34 -2.41 6.94
C GLY A 67 28.81 -2.16 6.58
N GLY A 68 29.07 -1.41 5.51
CA GLY A 68 30.41 -0.95 5.15
C GLY A 68 30.94 0.21 5.99
N THR A 69 30.11 0.80 6.84
CA THR A 69 30.46 1.94 7.66
C THR A 69 30.66 1.49 9.11
N SER A 70 31.88 1.48 9.61
CA SER A 70 32.24 1.00 10.95
C SER A 70 31.54 1.72 12.11
N ARG A 71 30.88 2.84 11.84
CA ARG A 71 30.19 3.68 12.83
C ARG A 71 28.71 3.37 13.05
N ARG A 72 28.12 2.41 12.29
CA ARG A 72 26.67 2.12 12.40
C ARG A 72 26.39 0.80 13.08
N PRO A 73 25.48 0.77 14.09
CA PRO A 73 25.06 -0.47 14.72
C PRO A 73 24.27 -1.34 13.74
N ARG A 74 24.32 -2.67 13.92
CA ARG A 74 23.53 -3.65 13.15
C ARG A 74 22.03 -3.38 13.15
N SER A 75 21.52 -2.71 14.18
CA SER A 75 20.12 -2.30 14.30
C SER A 75 19.71 -1.15 13.35
N SER A 76 20.65 -0.50 12.64
CA SER A 76 20.34 0.66 11.79
C SER A 76 19.31 0.34 10.69
N THR A 77 19.34 -0.87 10.12
CA THR A 77 18.37 -1.31 9.13
C THR A 77 16.96 -1.45 9.73
N ALA A 78 16.86 -1.90 10.98
CA ALA A 78 15.57 -1.97 11.68
C ALA A 78 14.98 -0.56 11.91
N TRP A 79 15.82 0.42 12.27
CA TRP A 79 15.40 1.83 12.39
C TRP A 79 14.95 2.42 11.05
N PHE A 80 15.63 2.07 9.95
CA PHE A 80 15.19 2.48 8.60
C PHE A 80 13.82 1.90 8.26
N VAL A 81 13.61 0.59 8.45
CA VAL A 81 12.31 -0.08 8.24
C VAL A 81 11.25 0.48 9.18
N GLY A 82 11.60 0.74 10.45
CA GLY A 82 10.70 1.35 11.43
C GLY A 82 10.19 2.72 10.97
N GLY A 83 11.08 3.60 10.51
CA GLY A 83 10.71 4.90 9.94
C GLY A 83 9.77 4.77 8.74
N TYR A 84 10.04 3.82 7.86
CA TYR A 84 9.18 3.51 6.72
C TYR A 84 7.77 3.07 7.14
N VAL A 85 7.66 2.16 8.11
CA VAL A 85 6.38 1.66 8.63
C VAL A 85 5.59 2.75 9.34
N VAL A 86 6.27 3.65 10.07
CA VAL A 86 5.62 4.81 10.73
C VAL A 86 4.87 5.69 9.72
N VAL A 87 5.48 6.01 8.57
CA VAL A 87 4.80 6.83 7.54
C VAL A 87 3.57 6.11 6.98
N TRP A 88 3.67 4.82 6.70
CA TRP A 88 2.53 4.04 6.24
C TRP A 88 1.43 3.90 7.30
N THR A 89 1.81 3.81 8.57
CA THR A 89 0.86 3.81 9.69
C THR A 89 0.14 5.16 9.78
N ALA A 90 0.86 6.26 9.66
CA ALA A 90 0.28 7.60 9.64
C ALA A 90 -0.72 7.77 8.47
N TYR A 91 -0.35 7.31 7.26
CA TYR A 91 -1.28 7.28 6.13
C TYR A 91 -2.53 6.44 6.44
N GLY A 92 -2.38 5.25 7.04
CA GLY A 92 -3.51 4.41 7.43
C GLY A 92 -4.43 5.08 8.44
N LEU A 93 -3.88 5.79 9.42
CA LEU A 93 -4.66 6.54 10.40
C LEU A 93 -5.48 7.67 9.74
N VAL A 94 -4.90 8.40 8.80
CA VAL A 94 -5.62 9.41 8.01
C VAL A 94 -6.74 8.76 7.20
N ALA A 95 -6.47 7.65 6.51
CA ALA A 95 -7.46 6.93 5.73
C ALA A 95 -8.61 6.39 6.61
N TYR A 96 -8.28 5.84 7.78
CA TYR A 96 -9.28 5.40 8.78
C TYR A 96 -10.16 6.56 9.24
N GLY A 97 -9.55 7.69 9.60
CA GLY A 97 -10.28 8.87 10.05
C GLY A 97 -11.23 9.41 8.98
N LEU A 98 -10.76 9.51 7.72
CA LEU A 98 -11.59 9.95 6.59
C LEU A 98 -12.74 8.98 6.32
N PHE A 99 -12.47 7.66 6.33
CA PHE A 99 -13.51 6.66 6.15
C PHE A 99 -14.59 6.74 7.24
N ARG A 100 -14.17 6.86 8.51
CA ARG A 100 -15.08 7.02 9.65
C ARG A 100 -15.89 8.30 9.55
N LEU A 101 -15.28 9.39 9.13
CA LEU A 101 -15.93 10.68 8.92
C LEU A 101 -17.03 10.57 7.86
N VAL A 102 -16.69 10.04 6.67
CA VAL A 102 -17.66 9.85 5.58
C VAL A 102 -18.81 8.95 6.04
N ARG A 103 -18.50 7.84 6.73
CA ARG A 103 -19.52 6.91 7.23
C ARG A 103 -20.45 7.55 8.25
N SER A 104 -19.95 8.47 9.09
CA SER A 104 -20.75 9.13 10.13
C SER A 104 -21.66 10.23 9.58
N TYR A 105 -21.16 11.03 8.63
CA TYR A 105 -21.90 12.19 8.11
C TYR A 105 -22.68 11.90 6.84
N GLN A 106 -22.22 10.98 6.01
CA GLN A 106 -22.81 10.66 4.71
C GLN A 106 -22.81 9.14 4.46
N PRO A 107 -23.53 8.36 5.27
CA PRO A 107 -23.52 6.89 5.14
C PRO A 107 -24.02 6.41 3.77
N SER A 108 -24.91 7.18 3.13
CA SER A 108 -25.44 6.87 1.79
C SER A 108 -24.39 6.86 0.69
N LEU A 109 -23.25 7.57 0.85
CA LEU A 109 -22.14 7.55 -0.11
C LEU A 109 -21.39 6.22 -0.10
N LEU A 110 -21.42 5.49 1.01
CA LEU A 110 -20.78 4.17 1.14
C LEU A 110 -21.78 3.02 1.03
N ALA A 111 -23.09 3.32 1.02
CA ALA A 111 -24.13 2.33 0.90
C ALA A 111 -24.16 1.75 -0.53
N TRP A 112 -23.97 0.44 -0.64
CA TRP A 112 -23.80 -0.24 -1.94
C TRP A 112 -25.08 -0.29 -2.77
N ASP A 113 -26.23 -0.22 -2.12
CA ASP A 113 -27.58 -0.11 -2.72
C ASP A 113 -27.91 1.31 -3.24
N ARG A 114 -27.03 2.28 -3.03
CA ARG A 114 -27.25 3.69 -3.39
C ARG A 114 -26.07 4.25 -4.19
N ALA A 115 -25.28 5.13 -3.58
CA ALA A 115 -24.16 5.80 -4.24
C ALA A 115 -22.83 5.02 -4.17
N GLY A 116 -22.75 3.98 -3.36
CA GLY A 116 -21.54 3.22 -3.10
C GLY A 116 -20.78 2.78 -4.38
N PRO A 117 -21.43 2.13 -5.35
CA PRO A 117 -20.77 1.73 -6.60
C PRO A 117 -20.20 2.89 -7.39
N ILE A 118 -20.93 4.02 -7.44
CA ILE A 118 -20.49 5.23 -8.17
C ILE A 118 -19.30 5.85 -7.44
N VAL A 119 -19.35 5.97 -6.11
CA VAL A 119 -18.25 6.53 -5.32
C VAL A 119 -17.00 5.64 -5.41
N ALA A 120 -17.17 4.33 -5.29
CA ALA A 120 -16.09 3.36 -5.43
C ALA A 120 -15.48 3.42 -6.85
N GLY A 121 -16.32 3.39 -7.87
CA GLY A 121 -15.89 3.51 -9.26
C GLY A 121 -15.14 4.82 -9.53
N ALA A 122 -15.66 5.95 -9.04
CA ALA A 122 -15.01 7.25 -9.16
C ALA A 122 -13.63 7.28 -8.45
N ALA A 123 -13.52 6.68 -7.26
CA ALA A 123 -12.26 6.57 -6.54
C ALA A 123 -11.24 5.72 -7.33
N ILE A 124 -11.67 4.62 -7.94
CA ILE A 124 -10.80 3.76 -8.76
C ILE A 124 -10.37 4.50 -10.04
N VAL A 125 -11.29 5.21 -10.72
CA VAL A 125 -10.95 6.06 -11.89
C VAL A 125 -9.94 7.13 -11.47
N ALA A 126 -10.16 7.84 -10.37
CA ALA A 126 -9.23 8.85 -9.87
C ALA A 126 -7.85 8.25 -9.56
N ALA A 127 -7.79 7.04 -8.99
CA ALA A 127 -6.55 6.31 -8.79
C ALA A 127 -5.86 5.97 -10.11
N GLY A 128 -6.61 5.55 -11.12
CA GLY A 128 -6.10 5.32 -12.48
C GLY A 128 -5.52 6.58 -13.10
N LEU A 129 -6.22 7.71 -13.02
CA LEU A 129 -5.73 9.00 -13.52
C LEU A 129 -4.48 9.47 -12.76
N TYR A 130 -4.42 9.25 -11.44
CA TYR A 130 -3.24 9.54 -10.63
C TYR A 130 -1.99 8.79 -11.13
N GLN A 131 -2.14 7.56 -11.65
CA GLN A 131 -1.03 6.78 -12.22
C GLN A 131 -0.28 7.52 -13.33
N LEU A 132 -0.96 8.42 -14.06
CA LEU A 132 -0.39 9.18 -15.17
C LEU A 132 0.24 10.50 -14.73
N THR A 133 0.09 10.90 -13.48
CA THR A 133 0.54 12.21 -13.00
C THR A 133 2.08 12.29 -12.91
N PRO A 134 2.64 13.50 -13.10
CA PRO A 134 4.07 13.74 -12.90
C PRO A 134 4.49 13.49 -11.45
N LEU A 135 3.62 13.75 -10.47
CA LEU A 135 3.89 13.51 -9.05
C LEU A 135 4.16 12.03 -8.79
N LYS A 136 3.28 11.14 -9.29
CA LYS A 136 3.53 9.68 -9.20
C LYS A 136 4.86 9.30 -9.84
N ARG A 137 5.15 9.81 -11.05
CA ARG A 137 6.41 9.49 -11.76
C ARG A 137 7.64 9.90 -10.96
N VAL A 138 7.65 11.10 -10.38
CA VAL A 138 8.75 11.57 -9.54
C VAL A 138 8.92 10.67 -8.32
N CYS A 139 7.85 10.37 -7.59
CA CYS A 139 7.91 9.51 -6.40
C CYS A 139 8.36 8.08 -6.77
N LEU A 140 7.83 7.53 -7.85
CA LEU A 140 8.19 6.18 -8.32
C LEU A 140 9.66 6.07 -8.69
N ARG A 141 10.23 7.07 -9.38
CA ARG A 141 11.67 7.11 -9.72
C ARG A 141 12.54 7.05 -8.48
N HIS A 142 12.21 7.78 -7.42
CA HIS A 142 12.95 7.72 -6.15
C HIS A 142 12.92 6.31 -5.53
N CYS A 143 11.80 5.61 -5.62
CA CYS A 143 11.70 4.23 -5.14
C CYS A 143 12.48 3.23 -6.02
N ARG A 144 12.68 3.53 -7.32
CA ARG A 144 13.35 2.65 -8.30
C ARG A 144 14.85 2.85 -8.43
N THR A 145 15.41 3.89 -7.82
CA THR A 145 16.86 4.20 -7.87
C THR A 145 17.50 4.10 -6.49
N PRO A 146 17.49 2.91 -5.84
CA PRO A 146 17.85 2.77 -4.44
C PRO A 146 19.31 3.17 -4.17
N PHE A 147 20.24 2.84 -5.05
CA PHE A 147 21.66 3.15 -4.87
C PHE A 147 21.93 4.66 -4.91
N HIS A 148 21.41 5.33 -5.95
CA HIS A 148 21.53 6.79 -6.08
C HIS A 148 20.86 7.49 -4.88
N TRP A 149 19.66 7.05 -4.50
CA TRP A 149 18.92 7.67 -3.41
C TRP A 149 19.65 7.54 -2.06
N VAL A 150 20.14 6.34 -1.72
CA VAL A 150 20.86 6.10 -0.46
C VAL A 150 22.12 6.94 -0.37
N LEU A 151 22.91 7.05 -1.43
CA LEU A 151 24.15 7.81 -1.42
C LEU A 151 23.92 9.33 -1.30
N HIS A 152 22.93 9.88 -2.01
CA HIS A 152 22.67 11.32 -2.00
C HIS A 152 21.85 11.80 -0.80
N ARG A 153 21.13 10.90 -0.13
CA ARG A 153 20.30 11.19 1.04
C ARG A 153 20.84 10.62 2.34
N TRP A 154 22.15 10.24 2.31
CA TRP A 154 22.77 9.70 3.50
C TRP A 154 22.72 10.68 4.67
N ARG A 155 22.28 10.20 5.82
CA ARG A 155 22.17 10.99 7.05
C ARG A 155 22.94 10.31 8.17
N ASP A 156 23.90 11.02 8.75
CA ASP A 156 24.66 10.55 9.90
C ASP A 156 23.89 10.71 11.22
N GLY A 157 24.46 10.15 12.27
CA GLY A 157 23.90 10.19 13.63
C GLY A 157 22.91 9.07 13.95
N PRO A 158 22.50 8.97 15.23
CA PRO A 158 21.70 7.83 15.73
C PRO A 158 20.31 7.76 15.11
N LEU A 159 19.68 8.89 14.81
CA LEU A 159 18.37 8.97 14.16
C LEU A 159 18.43 9.02 12.62
N GLY A 160 19.65 9.06 12.04
CA GLY A 160 19.83 9.10 10.58
C GLY A 160 19.06 8.00 9.85
N PRO A 161 19.19 6.72 10.27
CA PRO A 161 18.45 5.60 9.68
C PRO A 161 16.93 5.80 9.68
N ALA A 162 16.36 6.18 10.82
CA ALA A 162 14.93 6.39 10.95
C ALA A 162 14.45 7.54 10.05
N ARG A 163 15.19 8.66 10.00
CA ARG A 163 14.86 9.80 9.11
C ARG A 163 14.91 9.41 7.65
N MET A 164 15.91 8.62 7.24
CA MET A 164 15.97 8.08 5.88
C MET A 164 14.78 7.16 5.59
N GLY A 165 14.38 6.33 6.55
CA GLY A 165 13.18 5.50 6.45
C GLY A 165 11.89 6.31 6.30
N LEU A 166 11.74 7.38 7.08
CA LEU A 166 10.62 8.33 6.98
C LEU A 166 10.57 8.98 5.59
N GLU A 167 11.70 9.50 5.09
CA GLU A 167 11.77 10.11 3.76
C GLU A 167 11.41 9.11 2.66
N HIS A 168 11.99 7.91 2.69
CA HIS A 168 11.65 6.87 1.73
C HIS A 168 10.18 6.44 1.81
N GLY A 169 9.65 6.32 3.03
CA GLY A 169 8.22 6.06 3.27
C GLY A 169 7.34 7.12 2.63
N GLY A 170 7.70 8.41 2.74
CA GLY A 170 6.98 9.51 2.10
C GLY A 170 6.93 9.38 0.58
N TYR A 171 8.06 9.08 -0.08
CA TYR A 171 8.08 8.81 -1.53
C TYR A 171 7.26 7.57 -1.89
N CYS A 172 7.33 6.53 -1.05
CA CYS A 172 6.56 5.30 -1.26
C CYS A 172 5.06 5.54 -1.13
N VAL A 173 4.60 6.28 -0.12
CA VAL A 173 3.20 6.73 -0.02
C VAL A 173 2.85 7.53 -1.26
N GLY A 174 3.64 8.54 -1.63
CA GLY A 174 3.41 9.36 -2.82
C GLY A 174 3.24 8.54 -4.10
N CYS A 175 3.96 7.44 -4.30
CA CYS A 175 3.78 6.63 -5.52
C CYS A 175 2.63 5.62 -5.44
N CYS A 176 2.16 5.21 -4.23
CA CYS A 176 1.25 4.07 -4.07
C CYS A 176 -0.06 4.40 -3.34
N TRP A 177 -0.23 5.61 -2.75
CA TRP A 177 -1.41 5.93 -1.96
C TRP A 177 -2.73 5.70 -2.69
N ALA A 178 -2.80 6.06 -3.96
CA ALA A 178 -4.00 5.90 -4.75
C ALA A 178 -4.37 4.42 -4.99
N LEU A 179 -3.36 3.55 -5.18
CA LEU A 179 -3.57 2.10 -5.25
C LEU A 179 -4.08 1.53 -3.92
N MET A 180 -3.64 2.10 -2.79
CA MET A 180 -4.18 1.72 -1.49
C MET A 180 -5.63 2.20 -1.28
N VAL A 181 -6.01 3.34 -1.87
CA VAL A 181 -7.42 3.79 -1.88
C VAL A 181 -8.32 2.82 -2.66
N VAL A 182 -7.81 2.21 -3.74
CA VAL A 182 -8.57 1.18 -4.48
C VAL A 182 -9.02 0.05 -3.55
N LEU A 183 -8.20 -0.37 -2.57
CA LEU A 183 -8.59 -1.40 -1.61
C LEU A 183 -9.81 -0.99 -0.76
N PHE A 184 -9.92 0.27 -0.38
CA PHE A 184 -11.12 0.76 0.31
C PHE A 184 -12.35 0.72 -0.59
N ALA A 185 -12.17 0.97 -1.89
CA ALA A 185 -13.24 0.98 -2.87
C ALA A 185 -13.75 -0.43 -3.24
N VAL A 186 -12.86 -1.43 -3.29
CA VAL A 186 -13.22 -2.82 -3.66
C VAL A 186 -13.41 -3.74 -2.45
N GLY A 187 -13.06 -3.27 -1.25
CA GLY A 187 -13.11 -4.06 -0.02
C GLY A 187 -11.71 -4.25 0.58
N VAL A 188 -11.43 -3.49 1.65
CA VAL A 188 -10.12 -3.48 2.30
C VAL A 188 -9.75 -4.82 2.95
N MET A 189 -10.73 -5.69 3.20
CA MET A 189 -10.56 -7.02 3.77
C MET A 189 -10.45 -8.13 2.72
N SER A 190 -10.52 -7.80 1.42
CA SER A 190 -10.40 -8.77 0.34
C SER A 190 -8.94 -9.17 0.11
N LEU A 191 -8.60 -10.41 0.48
CA LEU A 191 -7.26 -10.97 0.28
C LEU A 191 -6.88 -11.04 -1.21
N ALA A 192 -7.86 -11.31 -2.08
CA ALA A 192 -7.63 -11.36 -3.52
C ALA A 192 -7.22 -9.99 -4.08
N TRP A 193 -7.96 -8.93 -3.74
CA TRP A 193 -7.63 -7.56 -4.16
C TRP A 193 -6.33 -7.06 -3.52
N MET A 194 -6.04 -7.45 -2.28
CA MET A 194 -4.74 -7.16 -1.67
C MET A 194 -3.59 -7.78 -2.45
N ALA A 195 -3.73 -9.04 -2.89
CA ALA A 195 -2.71 -9.72 -3.69
C ALA A 195 -2.53 -9.06 -5.06
N VAL A 196 -3.63 -8.70 -5.74
CA VAL A 196 -3.60 -7.98 -7.02
C VAL A 196 -2.90 -6.64 -6.89
N VAL A 197 -3.30 -5.82 -5.91
CA VAL A 197 -2.69 -4.49 -5.68
C VAL A 197 -1.22 -4.62 -5.27
N ALA A 198 -0.87 -5.59 -4.43
CA ALA A 198 0.52 -5.86 -4.07
C ALA A 198 1.37 -6.23 -5.30
N ALA A 199 0.84 -7.08 -6.19
CA ALA A 199 1.51 -7.47 -7.43
C ALA A 199 1.72 -6.26 -8.38
N VAL A 200 0.70 -5.40 -8.53
CA VAL A 200 0.81 -4.15 -9.30
C VAL A 200 1.90 -3.25 -8.74
N ILE A 201 1.89 -2.99 -7.42
CA ILE A 201 2.88 -2.14 -6.76
C ILE A 201 4.29 -2.72 -6.91
N PHE A 202 4.43 -4.03 -6.73
CA PHE A 202 5.70 -4.73 -6.91
C PHE A 202 6.19 -4.61 -8.36
N ALA A 203 5.33 -4.86 -9.34
CA ALA A 203 5.66 -4.77 -10.75
C ALA A 203 6.12 -3.35 -11.14
N GLU A 204 5.42 -2.31 -10.70
CA GLU A 204 5.79 -0.92 -10.98
C GLU A 204 7.15 -0.54 -10.39
N LYS A 205 7.48 -1.04 -9.19
CA LYS A 205 8.71 -0.65 -8.49
C LYS A 205 9.92 -1.47 -8.88
N VAL A 206 9.75 -2.76 -9.14
CA VAL A 206 10.85 -3.71 -9.29
C VAL A 206 11.15 -4.02 -10.75
N LEU A 207 10.13 -4.11 -11.62
CA LEU A 207 10.36 -4.46 -13.02
C LEU A 207 10.94 -3.29 -13.83
N PRO A 208 11.78 -3.57 -14.84
CA PRO A 208 12.48 -2.53 -15.60
C PRO A 208 11.53 -1.56 -16.33
N LEU A 209 10.37 -2.02 -16.76
CA LEU A 209 9.34 -1.25 -17.48
C LEU A 209 8.32 -0.55 -16.58
N GLY A 210 8.61 -0.33 -15.29
CA GLY A 210 7.64 0.12 -14.29
C GLY A 210 6.84 1.39 -14.64
N GLU A 211 7.44 2.39 -15.32
CA GLU A 211 6.70 3.57 -15.78
C GLU A 211 5.69 3.23 -16.89
N ARG A 212 6.03 2.32 -17.80
CA ARG A 212 5.11 1.84 -18.86
C ARG A 212 4.00 0.95 -18.25
N LEU A 213 4.35 0.14 -17.27
CA LEU A 213 3.39 -0.67 -16.52
C LEU A 213 2.40 0.22 -15.77
N ALA A 214 2.85 1.32 -15.15
CA ALA A 214 1.97 2.27 -14.50
C ALA A 214 0.93 2.86 -15.48
N ALA A 215 1.32 3.17 -16.73
CA ALA A 215 0.38 3.63 -17.75
C ALA A 215 -0.61 2.52 -18.16
N ALA A 216 -0.15 1.28 -18.31
CA ALA A 216 -1.04 0.15 -18.61
C ALA A 216 -2.04 -0.11 -17.46
N PHE A 217 -1.56 -0.07 -16.22
CA PHE A 217 -2.42 -0.20 -15.04
C PHE A 217 -3.39 0.98 -14.89
N ALA A 218 -3.01 2.20 -15.32
CA ALA A 218 -3.93 3.34 -15.35
C ALA A 218 -5.16 3.03 -16.23
N VAL A 219 -4.96 2.51 -17.42
CA VAL A 219 -6.05 2.12 -18.33
C VAL A 219 -6.91 1.03 -17.69
N GLY A 220 -6.28 -0.01 -17.10
CA GLY A 220 -6.99 -1.08 -16.41
C GLY A 220 -7.83 -0.58 -15.24
N LEU A 221 -7.28 0.34 -14.42
CA LEU A 221 -8.00 0.95 -13.30
C LEU A 221 -9.16 1.83 -13.76
N VAL A 222 -8.99 2.63 -14.80
CA VAL A 222 -10.09 3.43 -15.36
C VAL A 222 -11.21 2.53 -15.88
N ALA A 223 -10.87 1.49 -16.64
CA ALA A 223 -11.86 0.50 -17.10
C ALA A 223 -12.57 -0.21 -15.94
N LEU A 224 -11.81 -0.65 -14.92
CA LEU A 224 -12.36 -1.28 -13.71
C LEU A 224 -13.29 -0.31 -12.96
N GLY A 225 -12.87 0.95 -12.78
CA GLY A 225 -13.67 1.94 -12.06
C GLY A 225 -14.99 2.25 -12.75
N VAL A 226 -14.98 2.37 -14.09
CA VAL A 226 -16.20 2.52 -14.90
C VAL A 226 -17.09 1.27 -14.76
N TRP A 227 -16.49 0.07 -14.82
CA TRP A 227 -17.23 -1.18 -14.67
C TRP A 227 -17.88 -1.29 -13.28
N VAL A 228 -17.15 -0.98 -12.20
CA VAL A 228 -17.71 -0.95 -10.83
C VAL A 228 -18.86 0.04 -10.71
N ALA A 229 -18.76 1.22 -11.35
CA ALA A 229 -19.81 2.24 -11.28
C ALA A 229 -21.09 1.84 -12.02
N VAL A 230 -20.98 1.13 -13.16
CA VAL A 230 -22.11 0.85 -14.06
C VAL A 230 -22.71 -0.54 -13.81
N ALA A 231 -21.88 -1.55 -13.59
CA ALA A 231 -22.30 -2.96 -13.46
C ALA A 231 -21.50 -3.69 -12.35
N PRO A 232 -21.65 -3.28 -11.09
CA PRO A 232 -20.85 -3.84 -9.99
C PRO A 232 -21.05 -5.34 -9.79
N ALA A 233 -22.24 -5.87 -10.14
CA ALA A 233 -22.55 -7.29 -10.03
C ALA A 233 -21.69 -8.20 -10.94
N GLY A 234 -21.17 -7.66 -12.04
CA GLY A 234 -20.36 -8.40 -12.99
C GLY A 234 -18.86 -8.40 -12.67
N VAL A 235 -18.40 -7.64 -11.68
CA VAL A 235 -16.98 -7.50 -11.39
C VAL A 235 -16.45 -8.74 -10.67
N PRO A 236 -15.46 -9.46 -11.24
CA PRO A 236 -14.91 -10.65 -10.61
C PRO A 236 -14.22 -10.30 -9.29
N LEU A 237 -14.24 -11.21 -8.32
CA LEU A 237 -13.63 -11.07 -7.01
C LEU A 237 -14.21 -9.93 -6.15
N LEU A 238 -15.24 -9.22 -6.59
CA LEU A 238 -15.93 -8.20 -5.82
C LEU A 238 -17.04 -8.86 -4.99
N THR A 239 -16.82 -8.95 -3.68
CA THR A 239 -17.86 -9.41 -2.74
C THR A 239 -18.93 -8.34 -2.62
N GLN A 240 -20.17 -8.68 -2.95
CA GLN A 240 -21.26 -7.71 -2.86
C GLN A 240 -21.88 -7.72 -1.45
N PRO A 241 -21.99 -6.56 -0.78
CA PRO A 241 -22.67 -6.48 0.49
C PRO A 241 -24.14 -6.92 0.34
N GLY A 242 -24.56 -7.94 1.08
CA GLY A 242 -25.95 -8.42 1.11
C GLY A 242 -26.27 -9.67 0.29
N MET A 243 -25.33 -10.26 -0.46
CA MET A 243 -25.55 -11.53 -1.18
C MET A 243 -25.04 -12.77 -0.43
N GLY A 244 -24.68 -12.63 0.84
CA GLY A 244 -24.13 -13.71 1.68
C GLY A 244 -25.03 -14.09 2.86
N MET A 245 -26.37 -14.13 2.67
CA MET A 245 -27.29 -14.75 3.64
C MET A 245 -28.06 -15.85 2.96
#